data_7ea39ef737a64c471c7cd622282221b5
#
_entry.id   7ea39ef737a64c471c7cd622282221b5
#
_cell.length_a   1.000
_cell.length_b   1.000
_cell.length_c   1.000
_cell.angle_alpha   90.00
_cell.angle_beta   90.00
_cell.angle_gamma   90.00
#
_symmetry.space_group_name_H-M   'P 1'
#
loop_
_entity.id
_entity.type
_entity.pdbx_description
1 polymer ?
#
loop_
_entity_poly.entity_id
_entity_poly.type
_entity_poly.pdbx_seq_one_letter_code
_entity_poly.pdbx_strand_id
1 'polypeptide(L)'
;QRYCFWCGYGIRSLHYQEDYRVLAIAYSNNDFENNELPENLELLGFVILSDIIRKDAKNTLQYFKNQGVNIKIISGDNPVTVSKIGKQVGLENYDKYIDMSTVKDCDINKIVENHTIFGRVSPIQKKLIIEALQNNGKTVAMTGDGVNDVLALKTSDCSIAMANGSDAAKNVSQLILLNSDFSSMPKIVAEGRRTINNIERSASLFLVKTIYSCLNAILFLLIGEPYPFEPIQLSLISTVTIGIPSFVLALEPNKERINGNFLKNV
;
A
#
# COMPACT_ATOMS: atom_id res chain seq x y z
N GLN A 1 11.28 6.52 45.21
CA GLN A 1 11.11 7.60 44.21
C GLN A 1 10.28 7.03 43.10
N ARG A 2 9.05 7.54 42.88
CA ARG A 2 8.11 7.07 41.84
C ARG A 2 7.81 8.22 40.92
N TYR A 3 7.97 8.00 39.61
CA TYR A 3 7.76 9.00 38.57
C TYR A 3 6.45 8.68 37.86
N CYS A 4 5.64 9.69 37.56
CA CYS A 4 4.41 9.59 36.78
C CYS A 4 4.59 10.30 35.44
N PHE A 5 4.22 9.61 34.36
CA PHE A 5 4.12 10.20 33.04
C PHE A 5 2.66 10.50 32.74
N TRP A 6 2.30 11.76 32.63
CA TRP A 6 0.95 12.17 32.27
C TRP A 6 0.91 12.79 30.90
N CYS A 7 0.05 12.28 30.04
CA CYS A 7 -0.22 12.82 28.73
C CYS A 7 -1.46 13.73 28.84
N GLY A 8 -1.26 15.01 29.16
CA GLY A 8 -2.35 15.97 29.37
C GLY A 8 -2.66 16.80 28.13
N TYR A 9 -3.90 16.73 27.68
CA TYR A 9 -4.48 17.74 26.81
C TYR A 9 -4.75 18.99 27.66
N GLY A 10 -3.81 19.92 27.73
CA GLY A 10 -4.13 21.08 28.56
C GLY A 10 -3.10 22.19 28.74
N ILE A 11 -2.03 22.24 27.98
CA ILE A 11 -1.18 23.44 28.01
C ILE A 11 -1.51 24.25 26.73
N ARG A 12 -2.51 25.10 26.87
CA ARG A 12 -3.07 25.93 25.76
C ARG A 12 -2.26 27.19 25.40
N SER A 13 -1.06 27.39 25.87
CA SER A 13 -0.43 28.71 25.71
C SER A 13 1.07 28.81 25.39
N LEU A 14 1.74 27.74 25.04
CA LEU A 14 3.14 27.86 24.60
C LEU A 14 3.35 27.15 23.26
N HIS A 15 3.44 27.96 22.20
CA HIS A 15 3.77 27.63 20.81
C HIS A 15 2.78 26.77 20.02
N TYR A 16 1.72 27.41 19.54
CA TYR A 16 0.71 26.87 18.62
C TYR A 16 1.21 26.61 17.20
N GLN A 17 2.51 26.65 16.92
CA GLN A 17 3.05 26.57 15.56
C GLN A 17 3.85 25.30 15.23
N GLU A 18 4.13 24.44 16.21
CA GLU A 18 4.88 23.21 15.94
C GLU A 18 4.17 21.98 16.52
N ASP A 19 4.13 20.91 15.75
CA ASP A 19 3.38 19.70 16.02
C ASP A 19 4.15 18.76 16.96
N TYR A 20 4.30 19.17 18.21
CA TYR A 20 4.98 18.39 19.24
C TYR A 20 3.98 17.63 20.11
N ARG A 21 4.34 16.39 20.43
CA ARG A 21 3.69 15.65 21.51
C ARG A 21 4.40 16.01 22.82
N VAL A 22 3.70 16.69 23.71
CA VAL A 22 4.26 17.15 24.99
C VAL A 22 3.82 16.20 26.09
N LEU A 23 4.77 15.60 26.80
CA LEU A 23 4.56 14.80 27.98
C LEU A 23 5.05 15.59 29.21
N ALA A 24 4.20 15.75 30.22
CA ALA A 24 4.61 16.31 31.51
C ALA A 24 5.16 15.19 32.39
N ILE A 25 6.28 15.44 33.03
CA ILE A 25 6.86 14.58 34.08
C ILE A 25 6.63 15.25 35.43
N ALA A 26 5.92 14.57 36.31
CA ALA A 26 5.67 15.04 37.66
C ALA A 26 6.08 14.00 38.68
N TYR A 27 6.39 14.46 39.90
CA TYR A 27 6.77 13.65 41.02
C TYR A 27 5.74 13.80 42.15
N SER A 28 5.46 12.71 42.85
CA SER A 28 4.68 12.71 44.06
C SER A 28 5.31 11.77 45.12
N ASN A 29 5.21 12.11 46.36
CA ASN A 29 5.55 11.22 47.48
C ASN A 29 4.43 10.22 47.81
N ASN A 30 3.23 10.45 47.29
CA ASN A 30 2.07 9.60 47.54
C ASN A 30 2.02 8.45 46.50
N ASP A 31 1.48 7.31 46.91
CA ASP A 31 1.27 6.16 46.02
C ASP A 31 0.09 6.37 45.07
N PHE A 32 0.12 5.66 43.92
CA PHE A 32 -1.01 5.61 43.00
C PHE A 32 -2.09 4.70 43.61
N GLU A 33 -3.27 5.24 43.87
CA GLU A 33 -4.43 4.48 44.27
C GLU A 33 -5.48 4.50 43.11
N ASN A 34 -6.03 3.33 42.78
CA ASN A 34 -7.12 3.18 41.82
C ASN A 34 -6.89 3.78 40.41
N ASN A 35 -5.65 3.86 39.91
CA ASN A 35 -5.30 4.52 38.66
C ASN A 35 -5.62 6.03 38.62
N GLU A 36 -5.86 6.66 39.74
CA GLU A 36 -6.02 8.10 39.84
C GLU A 36 -4.67 8.79 40.10
N LEU A 37 -4.52 10.02 39.61
CA LEU A 37 -3.33 10.81 39.83
C LEU A 37 -3.26 11.22 41.31
N PRO A 38 -2.10 11.03 41.96
CA PRO A 38 -1.96 11.41 43.36
C PRO A 38 -2.11 12.93 43.55
N GLU A 39 -2.67 13.32 44.67
CA GLU A 39 -2.67 14.72 45.10
C GLU A 39 -1.22 15.20 45.39
N ASN A 40 -0.95 16.48 45.18
CA ASN A 40 0.37 17.11 45.37
C ASN A 40 1.44 16.64 44.36
N LEU A 41 1.13 16.73 43.06
CA LEU A 41 2.07 16.54 41.97
C LEU A 41 2.98 17.76 41.81
N GLU A 42 4.29 17.55 41.95
CA GLU A 42 5.30 18.53 41.60
C GLU A 42 5.81 18.34 40.19
N LEU A 43 5.64 19.36 39.34
CA LEU A 43 6.08 19.30 37.95
C LEU A 43 7.60 19.36 37.87
N LEU A 44 8.23 18.32 37.33
CA LEU A 44 9.69 18.25 37.14
C LEU A 44 10.10 18.82 35.75
N GLY A 45 9.24 18.69 34.72
CA GLY A 45 9.55 19.17 33.39
C GLY A 45 8.64 18.63 32.31
N PHE A 46 8.99 18.96 31.07
CA PHE A 46 8.27 18.51 29.87
C PHE A 46 9.23 17.77 28.95
N VAL A 47 8.75 16.66 28.38
CA VAL A 47 9.40 15.98 27.27
C VAL A 47 8.62 16.31 26.00
N ILE A 48 9.33 16.89 25.04
CA ILE A 48 8.76 17.28 23.76
C ILE A 48 9.19 16.25 22.72
N LEU A 49 8.23 15.55 22.13
CA LEU A 49 8.44 14.56 21.09
C LEU A 49 7.99 15.14 19.76
N SER A 50 8.82 15.01 18.72
CA SER A 50 8.46 15.35 17.37
C SER A 50 8.68 14.15 16.44
N ASP A 51 7.80 13.97 15.48
CA ASP A 51 7.97 12.94 14.47
C ASP A 51 8.94 13.40 13.40
N ILE A 52 9.95 12.57 13.14
CA ILE A 52 10.92 12.83 12.07
C ILE A 52 10.39 12.22 10.78
N ILE A 53 10.03 13.08 9.84
CA ILE A 53 9.59 12.63 8.51
C ILE A 53 10.80 12.05 7.74
N ARG A 54 10.60 10.88 7.15
CA ARG A 54 11.62 10.25 6.32
C ARG A 54 11.92 11.11 5.10
N LYS A 55 13.20 11.28 4.76
CA LYS A 55 13.67 12.15 3.66
C LYS A 55 13.03 11.81 2.32
N ASP A 56 12.79 10.53 2.06
CA ASP A 56 12.26 10.02 0.79
C ASP A 56 10.73 9.99 0.72
N ALA A 57 10.03 10.29 1.82
CA ALA A 57 8.57 10.22 1.88
C ALA A 57 7.90 11.09 0.79
N LYS A 58 8.35 12.34 0.67
CA LYS A 58 7.83 13.28 -0.33
C LYS A 58 8.00 12.77 -1.77
N ASN A 59 9.18 12.27 -2.10
CA ASN A 59 9.47 11.76 -3.45
C ASN A 59 8.64 10.52 -3.76
N THR A 60 8.46 9.64 -2.79
CA THR A 60 7.66 8.42 -2.94
C THR A 60 6.18 8.74 -3.15
N LEU A 61 5.61 9.66 -2.37
CA LEU A 61 4.23 10.11 -2.56
C LEU A 61 4.03 10.78 -3.92
N GLN A 62 4.97 11.64 -4.34
CA GLN A 62 4.93 12.28 -5.66
C GLN A 62 5.02 11.25 -6.80
N TYR A 63 5.83 10.20 -6.65
CA TYR A 63 5.88 9.10 -7.61
C TYR A 63 4.49 8.45 -7.77
N PHE A 64 3.84 8.05 -6.69
CA PHE A 64 2.53 7.41 -6.75
C PHE A 64 1.46 8.34 -7.33
N LYS A 65 1.49 9.61 -6.97
CA LYS A 65 0.62 10.63 -7.57
C LYS A 65 0.79 10.67 -9.09
N ASN A 66 2.02 10.73 -9.58
CA ASN A 66 2.32 10.75 -11.03
C ASN A 66 1.87 9.45 -11.74
N GLN A 67 1.74 8.36 -10.98
CA GLN A 67 1.18 7.09 -11.48
C GLN A 67 -0.36 7.06 -11.45
N GLY A 68 -1.02 8.12 -10.99
CA GLY A 68 -2.48 8.18 -10.87
C GLY A 68 -3.03 7.36 -9.70
N VAL A 69 -2.19 7.07 -8.70
CA VAL A 69 -2.60 6.39 -7.47
C VAL A 69 -3.19 7.41 -6.49
N ASN A 70 -4.38 7.14 -6.02
CA ASN A 70 -5.05 7.95 -5.00
C ASN A 70 -4.58 7.49 -3.62
N ILE A 71 -3.85 8.37 -2.92
CA ILE A 71 -3.26 8.04 -1.62
C ILE A 71 -4.23 8.44 -0.51
N LYS A 72 -4.48 7.52 0.42
CA LYS A 72 -5.27 7.76 1.63
C LYS A 72 -4.46 7.36 2.85
N ILE A 73 -4.59 8.14 3.94
CA ILE A 73 -3.92 7.85 5.21
C ILE A 73 -4.97 7.40 6.22
N ILE A 74 -4.73 6.25 6.83
CA ILE A 74 -5.59 5.66 7.85
C ILE A 74 -4.76 5.50 9.14
N SER A 75 -5.04 6.29 10.16
CA SER A 75 -4.26 6.31 11.41
C SER A 75 -5.16 6.18 12.64
N GLY A 76 -4.61 5.61 13.71
CA GLY A 76 -5.20 5.66 15.05
C GLY A 76 -5.03 7.02 15.73
N ASP A 77 -4.15 7.90 15.21
CA ASP A 77 -3.83 9.19 15.79
C ASP A 77 -4.90 10.25 15.49
N ASN A 78 -4.74 11.41 16.12
CA ASN A 78 -5.61 12.55 15.90
C ASN A 78 -5.54 13.01 14.44
N PRO A 79 -6.70 13.17 13.73
CA PRO A 79 -6.74 13.53 12.31
C PRO A 79 -6.07 14.88 12.00
N VAL A 80 -6.11 15.83 12.91
CA VAL A 80 -5.45 17.14 12.73
C VAL A 80 -3.93 17.00 12.69
N THR A 81 -3.35 16.18 13.59
CA THR A 81 -1.91 15.89 13.58
C THR A 81 -1.49 15.19 12.30
N VAL A 82 -2.25 14.17 11.87
CA VAL A 82 -1.99 13.44 10.63
C VAL A 82 -2.10 14.36 9.40
N SER A 83 -3.09 15.27 9.39
CA SER A 83 -3.27 16.27 8.32
C SER A 83 -2.06 17.19 8.18
N LYS A 84 -1.49 17.66 9.29
CA LYS A 84 -0.30 18.50 9.27
C LYS A 84 0.93 17.76 8.76
N ILE A 85 1.13 16.50 9.17
CA ILE A 85 2.17 15.63 8.61
C ILE A 85 1.94 15.44 7.11
N GLY A 86 0.71 15.18 6.70
CA GLY A 86 0.31 15.10 5.29
C GLY A 86 0.69 16.33 4.48
N LYS A 87 0.47 17.52 5.04
CA LYS A 87 0.90 18.79 4.43
C LYS A 87 2.41 18.87 4.25
N GLN A 88 3.18 18.50 5.27
CA GLN A 88 4.64 18.56 5.23
C GLN A 88 5.24 17.62 4.18
N VAL A 89 4.65 16.45 3.97
CA VAL A 89 5.09 15.48 2.93
C VAL A 89 4.52 15.78 1.54
N GLY A 90 3.66 16.80 1.42
CA GLY A 90 3.08 17.22 0.14
C GLY A 90 1.92 16.33 -0.33
N LEU A 91 1.16 15.73 0.60
CA LEU A 91 -0.04 14.99 0.29
C LEU A 91 -1.13 15.92 -0.26
N GLU A 92 -1.76 15.55 -1.37
CA GLU A 92 -2.90 16.31 -1.89
C GLU A 92 -4.15 16.12 -1.02
N ASN A 93 -4.97 17.17 -0.94
CA ASN A 93 -6.20 17.18 -0.14
C ASN A 93 -5.96 16.76 1.33
N TYR A 94 -4.81 17.13 1.89
CA TYR A 94 -4.48 16.90 3.31
C TYR A 94 -5.48 17.56 4.25
N ASP A 95 -6.18 18.57 3.79
CA ASP A 95 -7.24 19.30 4.49
C ASP A 95 -8.56 18.51 4.57
N LYS A 96 -8.75 17.49 3.71
CA LYS A 96 -9.89 16.59 3.74
C LYS A 96 -9.67 15.45 4.73
N TYR A 97 -9.69 15.78 6.00
CA TYR A 97 -9.56 14.79 7.07
C TYR A 97 -10.87 14.61 7.84
N ILE A 98 -11.02 13.46 8.49
CA ILE A 98 -12.19 13.13 9.29
C ILE A 98 -11.78 12.37 10.57
N ASP A 99 -12.50 12.63 11.66
CA ASP A 99 -12.38 11.92 12.93
C ASP A 99 -13.35 10.73 12.96
N MET A 100 -12.81 9.54 12.86
CA MET A 100 -13.60 8.31 12.78
C MET A 100 -14.23 7.91 14.12
N SER A 101 -13.84 8.49 15.24
CA SER A 101 -14.49 8.25 16.53
C SER A 101 -15.93 8.78 16.59
N THR A 102 -16.27 9.73 15.70
CA THR A 102 -17.62 10.33 15.61
C THR A 102 -18.46 9.74 14.49
N VAL A 103 -17.90 8.86 13.67
CA VAL A 103 -18.54 8.29 12.47
C VAL A 103 -19.13 6.93 12.79
N LYS A 104 -20.37 6.70 12.36
CA LYS A 104 -20.99 5.37 12.43
C LYS A 104 -20.50 4.50 11.27
N ASP A 105 -20.32 3.21 11.54
CA ASP A 105 -19.79 2.25 10.55
C ASP A 105 -20.62 2.18 9.26
N CYS A 106 -21.95 2.39 9.35
CA CYS A 106 -22.84 2.41 8.19
C CYS A 106 -22.64 3.61 7.24
N ASP A 107 -22.01 4.67 7.69
CA ASP A 107 -21.79 5.88 6.89
C ASP A 107 -20.43 5.90 6.19
N ILE A 108 -19.56 4.93 6.45
CA ILE A 108 -18.18 4.86 5.88
C ILE A 108 -18.22 4.91 4.34
N ASN A 109 -19.15 4.20 3.70
CA ASN A 109 -19.26 4.20 2.23
C ASN A 109 -19.47 5.59 1.63
N LYS A 110 -20.16 6.48 2.34
CA LYS A 110 -20.46 7.85 1.87
C LYS A 110 -19.26 8.79 1.98
N ILE A 111 -18.41 8.56 2.98
CA ILE A 111 -17.32 9.47 3.33
C ILE A 111 -15.98 9.06 2.73
N VAL A 112 -15.81 7.78 2.37
CA VAL A 112 -14.53 7.22 1.97
C VAL A 112 -13.93 7.87 0.72
N GLU A 113 -14.75 8.32 -0.21
CA GLU A 113 -14.27 8.98 -1.43
C GLU A 113 -13.90 10.45 -1.20
N ASN A 114 -14.61 11.12 -0.31
CA ASN A 114 -14.50 12.56 -0.09
C ASN A 114 -13.34 12.94 0.84
N HIS A 115 -12.80 11.99 1.62
CA HIS A 115 -11.75 12.25 2.57
C HIS A 115 -10.45 11.54 2.20
N THR A 116 -9.34 12.19 2.49
CA THR A 116 -7.99 11.67 2.23
C THR A 116 -7.36 11.12 3.49
N ILE A 117 -7.71 11.68 4.64
CA ILE A 117 -7.13 11.32 5.95
C ILE A 117 -8.23 10.89 6.89
N PHE A 118 -8.05 9.70 7.46
CA PHE A 118 -8.93 9.11 8.47
C PHE A 118 -8.14 8.98 9.78
N GLY A 119 -8.53 9.73 10.80
CA GLY A 119 -7.90 9.69 12.12
C GLY A 119 -8.74 8.97 13.15
N ARG A 120 -8.14 8.52 14.25
CA ARG A 120 -8.78 7.76 15.34
C ARG A 120 -9.54 6.53 14.86
N VAL A 121 -8.99 5.85 13.88
CA VAL A 121 -9.61 4.69 13.21
C VAL A 121 -9.40 3.44 14.05
N SER A 122 -10.49 2.74 14.36
CA SER A 122 -10.42 1.42 15.00
C SER A 122 -9.99 0.32 14.01
N PRO A 123 -9.48 -0.84 14.46
CA PRO A 123 -9.11 -1.95 13.57
C PRO A 123 -10.25 -2.43 12.67
N ILE A 124 -11.48 -2.43 13.17
CA ILE A 124 -12.67 -2.80 12.40
C ILE A 124 -12.96 -1.74 11.32
N GLN A 125 -12.89 -0.47 11.67
CA GLN A 125 -13.11 0.62 10.72
C GLN A 125 -12.04 0.66 9.63
N LYS A 126 -10.77 0.29 9.93
CA LYS A 126 -9.73 0.13 8.89
C LYS A 126 -10.17 -0.86 7.82
N LYS A 127 -10.70 -2.02 8.23
CA LYS A 127 -11.25 -3.03 7.31
C LYS A 127 -12.43 -2.46 6.51
N LEU A 128 -13.39 -1.82 7.17
CA LEU A 128 -14.59 -1.26 6.51
C LEU A 128 -14.24 -0.17 5.48
N ILE A 129 -13.22 0.64 5.73
CA ILE A 129 -12.70 1.63 4.76
C ILE A 129 -12.18 0.92 3.49
N ILE A 130 -11.43 -0.17 3.64
CA ILE A 130 -10.93 -0.96 2.49
C ILE A 130 -12.10 -1.56 1.71
N GLU A 131 -13.04 -2.22 2.40
CA GLU A 131 -14.24 -2.80 1.78
C GLU A 131 -15.08 -1.74 1.04
N ALA A 132 -15.23 -0.56 1.62
CA ALA A 132 -15.96 0.55 0.99
C ALA A 132 -15.28 1.03 -0.29
N LEU A 133 -13.95 1.13 -0.32
CA LEU A 133 -13.21 1.47 -1.54
C LEU A 133 -13.35 0.38 -2.62
N GLN A 134 -13.26 -0.89 -2.25
CA GLN A 134 -13.43 -2.02 -3.16
C GLN A 134 -14.85 -2.07 -3.74
N ASN A 135 -15.87 -1.85 -2.91
CA ASN A 135 -17.27 -1.78 -3.35
C ASN A 135 -17.51 -0.63 -4.34
N ASN A 136 -16.73 0.46 -4.26
CA ASN A 136 -16.73 1.56 -5.24
C ASN A 136 -15.85 1.26 -6.48
N GLY A 137 -15.49 -0.02 -6.70
CA GLY A 137 -14.73 -0.46 -7.88
C GLY A 137 -13.25 -0.05 -7.88
N LYS A 138 -12.67 0.27 -6.72
CA LYS A 138 -11.24 0.61 -6.60
C LYS A 138 -10.43 -0.63 -6.25
N THR A 139 -9.27 -0.77 -6.85
CA THR A 139 -8.26 -1.74 -6.42
C THR A 139 -7.42 -1.11 -5.33
N VAL A 140 -7.36 -1.74 -4.17
CA VAL A 140 -6.80 -1.16 -2.95
C VAL A 140 -5.54 -1.89 -2.51
N ALA A 141 -4.43 -1.16 -2.44
CA ALA A 141 -3.22 -1.62 -1.76
C ALA A 141 -3.18 -1.04 -0.34
N MET A 142 -2.95 -1.90 0.66
CA MET A 142 -2.83 -1.51 2.07
C MET A 142 -1.42 -1.76 2.56
N THR A 143 -0.83 -0.74 3.18
CA THR A 143 0.45 -0.87 3.89
C THR A 143 0.23 -0.71 5.39
N GLY A 144 0.75 -1.65 6.17
CA GLY A 144 0.62 -1.62 7.63
C GLY A 144 1.74 -2.39 8.32
N ASP A 145 1.97 -2.11 9.60
CA ASP A 145 3.01 -2.73 10.41
C ASP A 145 2.50 -3.28 11.75
N GLY A 146 1.31 -2.86 12.16
CA GLY A 146 0.72 -3.20 13.44
C GLY A 146 -0.23 -4.40 13.41
N VAL A 147 -0.48 -4.97 14.59
CA VAL A 147 -1.53 -5.98 14.78
C VAL A 147 -2.91 -5.43 14.43
N ASN A 148 -3.10 -4.13 14.64
CA ASN A 148 -4.36 -3.41 14.34
C ASN A 148 -4.65 -3.30 12.84
N ASP A 149 -3.66 -3.57 11.98
CA ASP A 149 -3.78 -3.51 10.52
C ASP A 149 -4.13 -4.85 9.88
N VAL A 150 -4.04 -5.95 10.63
CA VAL A 150 -4.20 -7.33 10.14
C VAL A 150 -5.50 -7.53 9.37
N LEU A 151 -6.62 -7.03 9.90
CA LEU A 151 -7.93 -7.15 9.23
C LEU A 151 -7.96 -6.40 7.90
N ALA A 152 -7.44 -5.17 7.86
CA ALA A 152 -7.38 -4.35 6.67
C ALA A 152 -6.39 -4.92 5.62
N LEU A 153 -5.22 -5.39 6.06
CA LEU A 153 -4.24 -6.07 5.21
C LEU A 153 -4.84 -7.31 4.55
N LYS A 154 -5.53 -8.15 5.31
CA LYS A 154 -6.17 -9.36 4.78
C LYS A 154 -7.30 -9.08 3.79
N THR A 155 -7.98 -7.95 3.93
CA THR A 155 -9.11 -7.56 3.08
C THR A 155 -8.65 -6.87 1.79
N SER A 156 -7.50 -6.19 1.79
CA SER A 156 -6.99 -5.45 0.64
C SER A 156 -6.61 -6.35 -0.54
N ASP A 157 -6.66 -5.82 -1.75
CA ASP A 157 -6.26 -6.52 -2.98
C ASP A 157 -4.73 -6.75 -3.04
N CYS A 158 -3.96 -5.84 -2.45
CA CYS A 158 -2.51 -5.97 -2.28
C CYS A 158 -2.11 -5.54 -0.88
N SER A 159 -1.60 -6.47 -0.09
CA SER A 159 -1.16 -6.21 1.28
C SER A 159 0.35 -6.15 1.40
N ILE A 160 0.85 -5.13 2.11
CA ILE A 160 2.27 -4.82 2.24
C ILE A 160 2.59 -4.64 3.72
N ALA A 161 3.49 -5.45 4.26
CA ALA A 161 3.99 -5.30 5.62
C ALA A 161 5.43 -4.77 5.66
N MET A 162 5.78 -4.14 6.77
CA MET A 162 7.15 -3.78 7.09
C MET A 162 7.86 -4.91 7.82
N ALA A 163 9.14 -5.15 7.56
CA ALA A 163 9.90 -6.22 8.22
C ALA A 163 10.00 -6.03 9.73
N ASN A 164 10.05 -4.78 10.21
CA ASN A 164 10.03 -4.43 11.63
C ASN A 164 8.62 -4.43 12.24
N GLY A 165 7.60 -4.69 11.43
CA GLY A 165 6.21 -4.80 11.89
C GLY A 165 5.94 -6.09 12.66
N SER A 166 4.69 -6.22 13.15
CA SER A 166 4.25 -7.40 13.88
C SER A 166 4.27 -8.66 13.01
N ASP A 167 4.56 -9.82 13.61
CA ASP A 167 4.52 -11.11 12.89
C ASP A 167 3.12 -11.41 12.35
N ALA A 168 2.08 -10.97 13.04
CA ALA A 168 0.70 -11.10 12.58
C ALA A 168 0.46 -10.34 11.27
N ALA A 169 0.98 -9.10 11.13
CA ALA A 169 0.88 -8.33 9.90
C ALA A 169 1.69 -8.97 8.77
N LYS A 170 2.91 -9.45 9.05
CA LYS A 170 3.77 -10.14 8.07
C LYS A 170 3.14 -11.42 7.54
N ASN A 171 2.52 -12.21 8.40
CA ASN A 171 1.93 -13.50 8.03
C ASN A 171 0.69 -13.38 7.13
N VAL A 172 -0.02 -12.25 7.17
CA VAL A 172 -1.19 -12.02 6.32
C VAL A 172 -0.88 -11.22 5.06
N SER A 173 0.31 -10.65 4.95
CA SER A 173 0.69 -9.77 3.85
C SER A 173 1.29 -10.54 2.68
N GLN A 174 0.97 -10.08 1.47
CA GLN A 174 1.50 -10.64 0.21
C GLN A 174 2.93 -10.18 -0.07
N LEU A 175 3.30 -8.99 0.40
CA LEU A 175 4.62 -8.40 0.25
C LEU A 175 5.17 -7.97 1.61
N ILE A 176 6.48 -8.18 1.82
CA ILE A 176 7.19 -7.71 3.01
C ILE A 176 8.37 -6.84 2.57
N LEU A 177 8.40 -5.59 3.03
CA LEU A 177 9.50 -4.67 2.77
C LEU A 177 10.63 -4.93 3.76
N LEU A 178 11.66 -5.67 3.32
CA LEU A 178 12.76 -6.11 4.18
C LEU A 178 13.54 -4.96 4.84
N ASN A 179 13.70 -3.85 4.13
CA ASN A 179 14.34 -2.65 4.67
C ASN A 179 13.40 -1.78 5.53
N SER A 180 12.14 -2.21 5.73
CA SER A 180 11.11 -1.43 6.41
C SER A 180 10.99 0.00 5.87
N ASP A 181 11.25 0.17 4.56
CA ASP A 181 11.28 1.46 3.90
C ASP A 181 10.33 1.48 2.70
N PHE A 182 9.28 2.30 2.82
CA PHE A 182 8.28 2.48 1.77
C PHE A 182 8.86 3.10 0.49
N SER A 183 10.02 3.75 0.54
CA SER A 183 10.73 4.29 -0.63
C SER A 183 11.18 3.21 -1.63
N SER A 184 11.17 1.94 -1.22
CA SER A 184 11.44 0.79 -2.10
C SER A 184 10.28 0.46 -3.05
N MET A 185 9.06 0.91 -2.76
CA MET A 185 7.86 0.60 -3.54
C MET A 185 7.92 1.01 -5.01
N PRO A 186 8.47 2.17 -5.41
CA PRO A 186 8.63 2.50 -6.84
C PRO A 186 9.42 1.45 -7.62
N LYS A 187 10.45 0.86 -7.01
CA LYS A 187 11.26 -0.21 -7.64
C LYS A 187 10.46 -1.50 -7.79
N ILE A 188 9.66 -1.86 -6.77
CA ILE A 188 8.79 -3.05 -6.81
C ILE A 188 7.74 -2.90 -7.90
N VAL A 189 7.08 -1.73 -8.00
CA VAL A 189 6.10 -1.45 -9.05
C VAL A 189 6.75 -1.52 -10.45
N ALA A 190 7.95 -0.97 -10.61
CA ALA A 190 8.68 -1.02 -11.87
C ALA A 190 9.01 -2.46 -12.29
N GLU A 191 9.41 -3.31 -11.33
CA GLU A 191 9.71 -4.72 -11.59
C GLU A 191 8.45 -5.53 -11.89
N GLY A 192 7.35 -5.28 -11.19
CA GLY A 192 6.06 -5.88 -11.51
C GLY A 192 5.58 -5.53 -12.93
N ARG A 193 5.76 -4.28 -13.37
CA ARG A 193 5.45 -3.86 -14.75
C ARG A 193 6.33 -4.58 -15.77
N ARG A 194 7.63 -4.65 -15.51
CA ARG A 194 8.57 -5.39 -16.36
C ARG A 194 8.10 -6.82 -16.57
N THR A 195 7.75 -7.49 -15.48
CA THR A 195 7.31 -8.89 -15.52
C THR A 195 6.03 -9.05 -16.34
N ILE A 196 5.01 -8.22 -16.09
CA ILE A 196 3.74 -8.31 -16.82
C ILE A 196 3.92 -8.00 -18.30
N ASN A 197 4.62 -6.92 -18.66
CA ASN A 197 4.87 -6.55 -20.05
C ASN A 197 5.63 -7.65 -20.80
N ASN A 198 6.61 -8.29 -20.16
CA ASN A 198 7.36 -9.36 -20.79
C ASN A 198 6.53 -10.64 -20.95
N ILE A 199 5.70 -10.97 -19.95
CA ILE A 199 4.75 -12.09 -20.06
C ILE A 199 3.74 -11.84 -21.19
N GLU A 200 3.18 -10.63 -21.32
CA GLU A 200 2.22 -10.26 -22.36
C GLU A 200 2.82 -10.44 -23.76
N ARG A 201 4.02 -9.94 -23.98
CA ARG A 201 4.74 -10.12 -25.25
C ARG A 201 5.04 -11.59 -25.57
N SER A 202 5.50 -12.34 -24.57
CA SER A 202 5.77 -13.78 -24.74
C SER A 202 4.47 -14.55 -25.04
N ALA A 203 3.38 -14.23 -24.34
CA ALA A 203 2.07 -14.84 -24.58
C ALA A 203 1.57 -14.58 -26.00
N SER A 204 1.77 -13.37 -26.54
CA SER A 204 1.42 -13.04 -27.93
C SER A 204 2.15 -13.93 -28.94
N LEU A 205 3.45 -14.22 -28.73
CA LEU A 205 4.21 -15.12 -29.59
C LEU A 205 3.63 -16.55 -29.58
N PHE A 206 3.28 -17.05 -28.40
CA PHE A 206 2.65 -18.37 -28.26
C PHE A 206 1.27 -18.43 -28.93
N LEU A 207 0.48 -17.36 -28.77
CA LEU A 207 -0.87 -17.32 -29.36
C LEU A 207 -0.81 -17.27 -30.88
N VAL A 208 0.03 -16.43 -31.48
CA VAL A 208 0.25 -16.36 -32.93
C VAL A 208 0.61 -17.73 -33.50
N LYS A 209 1.54 -18.45 -32.86
CA LYS A 209 1.92 -19.80 -33.27
C LYS A 209 0.73 -20.76 -33.22
N THR A 210 -0.03 -20.74 -32.15
CA THR A 210 -1.16 -21.65 -31.96
C THR A 210 -2.22 -21.41 -33.02
N ILE A 211 -2.55 -20.15 -33.29
CA ILE A 211 -3.51 -19.78 -34.37
C ILE A 211 -2.97 -20.23 -35.70
N TYR A 212 -1.70 -19.96 -36.03
CA TYR A 212 -1.07 -20.40 -37.28
C TYR A 212 -1.15 -21.91 -37.44
N SER A 213 -0.79 -22.69 -36.41
CA SER A 213 -0.84 -24.16 -36.49
C SER A 213 -2.26 -24.70 -36.67
N CYS A 214 -3.26 -24.10 -35.97
CA CYS A 214 -4.67 -24.47 -36.15
C CYS A 214 -5.17 -24.16 -37.60
N LEU A 215 -4.86 -22.97 -38.10
CA LEU A 215 -5.26 -22.58 -39.45
C LEU A 215 -4.63 -23.49 -40.52
N ASN A 216 -3.34 -23.82 -40.39
CA ASN A 216 -2.69 -24.77 -41.28
C ASN A 216 -3.35 -26.17 -41.22
N ALA A 217 -3.60 -26.69 -40.02
CA ALA A 217 -4.23 -28.00 -39.85
C ALA A 217 -5.62 -28.04 -40.53
N ILE A 218 -6.42 -27.00 -40.37
CA ILE A 218 -7.73 -26.88 -41.05
C ILE A 218 -7.57 -26.78 -42.56
N LEU A 219 -6.61 -25.98 -43.05
CA LEU A 219 -6.37 -25.81 -44.46
C LEU A 219 -5.99 -27.13 -45.14
N PHE A 220 -5.02 -27.88 -44.58
CA PHE A 220 -4.60 -29.15 -45.14
C PHE A 220 -5.69 -30.23 -45.07
N LEU A 221 -6.52 -30.19 -44.04
CA LEU A 221 -7.71 -31.07 -43.94
C LEU A 221 -8.70 -30.77 -45.06
N LEU A 222 -8.94 -29.51 -45.42
CA LEU A 222 -9.86 -29.10 -46.48
C LEU A 222 -9.32 -29.42 -47.88
N ILE A 223 -8.01 -29.34 -48.10
CA ILE A 223 -7.35 -29.65 -49.36
C ILE A 223 -7.24 -31.17 -49.57
N GLY A 224 -7.31 -31.96 -48.50
CA GLY A 224 -7.16 -33.43 -48.56
C GLY A 224 -5.72 -33.91 -48.67
N GLU A 225 -4.75 -33.02 -48.45
CA GLU A 225 -3.32 -33.34 -48.46
C GLU A 225 -2.79 -33.58 -47.03
N PRO A 226 -1.74 -34.42 -46.90
CA PRO A 226 -1.13 -34.67 -45.59
C PRO A 226 -0.50 -33.38 -45.04
N TYR A 227 -0.52 -33.25 -43.68
CA TYR A 227 0.08 -32.11 -43.02
C TYR A 227 1.60 -32.01 -43.30
N PRO A 228 2.09 -30.84 -43.77
CA PRO A 228 3.44 -30.73 -44.34
C PRO A 228 4.59 -30.77 -43.35
N PHE A 229 4.32 -30.66 -42.05
CA PHE A 229 5.35 -30.60 -41.02
C PHE A 229 5.35 -31.82 -40.10
N GLU A 230 6.51 -32.39 -39.92
CA GLU A 230 6.73 -33.43 -38.94
C GLU A 230 6.89 -32.81 -37.50
N PRO A 231 6.55 -33.53 -36.44
CA PRO A 231 6.67 -33.03 -35.06
C PRO A 231 8.04 -32.48 -34.71
N ILE A 232 9.11 -33.07 -35.22
CA ILE A 232 10.50 -32.62 -34.95
C ILE A 232 10.77 -31.27 -35.60
N GLN A 233 10.25 -31.02 -36.80
CA GLN A 233 10.36 -29.74 -37.49
C GLN A 233 9.59 -28.64 -36.76
N LEU A 234 8.37 -28.95 -36.28
CA LEU A 234 7.57 -28.04 -35.48
C LEU A 234 8.28 -27.69 -34.15
N SER A 235 9.01 -28.61 -33.55
CA SER A 235 9.80 -28.37 -32.33
C SER A 235 10.95 -27.42 -32.61
N LEU A 236 11.67 -27.61 -33.73
CA LEU A 236 12.76 -26.71 -34.10
C LEU A 236 12.24 -25.30 -34.43
N ILE A 237 11.17 -25.19 -35.22
CA ILE A 237 10.52 -23.92 -35.52
C ILE A 237 10.10 -23.22 -34.21
N SER A 238 9.48 -23.95 -33.29
CA SER A 238 9.05 -23.39 -32.00
C SER A 238 10.20 -22.86 -31.16
N THR A 239 11.31 -23.57 -31.12
CA THR A 239 12.49 -23.15 -30.35
C THR A 239 13.05 -21.84 -30.91
N VAL A 240 13.16 -21.72 -32.23
CA VAL A 240 13.74 -20.53 -32.88
C VAL A 240 12.77 -19.34 -32.87
N THR A 241 11.48 -19.56 -33.10
CA THR A 241 10.49 -18.48 -33.25
C THR A 241 9.86 -18.02 -31.95
N ILE A 242 9.85 -18.87 -30.90
CA ILE A 242 9.24 -18.55 -29.61
C ILE A 242 10.25 -18.67 -28.49
N GLY A 243 10.94 -19.81 -28.38
CA GLY A 243 11.83 -20.08 -27.25
C GLY A 243 12.91 -19.01 -27.08
N ILE A 244 13.71 -18.79 -28.12
CA ILE A 244 14.78 -17.79 -28.10
C ILE A 244 14.22 -16.36 -27.96
N PRO A 245 13.25 -15.90 -28.77
CA PRO A 245 12.68 -14.56 -28.61
C PRO A 245 12.04 -14.33 -27.23
N SER A 246 11.30 -15.29 -26.69
CA SER A 246 10.69 -15.15 -25.36
C SER A 246 11.74 -15.01 -24.26
N PHE A 247 12.86 -15.74 -24.37
CA PHE A 247 13.97 -15.60 -23.43
C PHE A 247 14.62 -14.21 -23.51
N VAL A 248 14.84 -13.69 -24.73
CA VAL A 248 15.38 -12.34 -24.94
C VAL A 248 14.43 -11.27 -24.41
N LEU A 249 13.13 -11.40 -24.69
CA LEU A 249 12.10 -10.50 -24.18
C LEU A 249 12.00 -10.51 -22.65
N ALA A 250 12.22 -11.66 -22.00
CA ALA A 250 12.23 -11.76 -20.55
C ALA A 250 13.36 -10.95 -19.90
N LEU A 251 14.45 -10.69 -20.62
CA LEU A 251 15.58 -9.88 -20.14
C LEU A 251 15.36 -8.37 -20.38
N GLU A 252 14.40 -7.99 -21.21
CA GLU A 252 14.17 -6.58 -21.56
C GLU A 252 13.64 -5.78 -20.36
N PRO A 253 14.22 -4.61 -20.03
CA PRO A 253 13.78 -3.78 -18.91
C PRO A 253 12.57 -2.90 -19.27
N ASN A 254 11.49 -3.49 -19.73
CA ASN A 254 10.26 -2.75 -20.06
C ASN A 254 9.47 -2.40 -18.80
N LYS A 255 9.53 -1.14 -18.38
CA LYS A 255 8.84 -0.59 -17.20
C LYS A 255 7.67 0.31 -17.56
N GLU A 256 7.19 0.27 -18.79
CA GLU A 256 6.07 1.08 -19.26
C GLU A 256 4.80 0.79 -18.47
N ARG A 257 3.92 1.80 -18.40
CA ARG A 257 2.64 1.63 -17.72
C ARG A 257 1.80 0.62 -18.47
N ILE A 258 1.29 -0.38 -17.75
CA ILE A 258 0.36 -1.38 -18.29
C ILE A 258 -0.95 -0.67 -18.62
N ASN A 259 -1.34 -0.69 -19.88
CA ASN A 259 -2.59 -0.09 -20.35
C ASN A 259 -3.50 -1.18 -20.90
N GLY A 260 -4.78 -1.14 -20.50
CA GLY A 260 -5.79 -2.04 -21.02
C GLY A 260 -5.90 -3.37 -20.27
N ASN A 261 -6.51 -4.34 -20.96
CA ASN A 261 -6.78 -5.67 -20.41
C ASN A 261 -5.80 -6.65 -21.04
N PHE A 262 -5.10 -7.45 -20.24
CA PHE A 262 -4.13 -8.45 -20.70
C PHE A 262 -4.64 -9.28 -21.89
N LEU A 263 -5.88 -9.80 -21.81
CA LEU A 263 -6.49 -10.60 -22.88
C LEU A 263 -6.78 -9.83 -24.19
N LYS A 264 -6.80 -8.49 -24.15
CA LYS A 264 -6.99 -7.67 -25.34
C LYS A 264 -5.67 -7.26 -25.98
N ASN A 265 -4.62 -7.26 -25.21
CA ASN A 265 -3.28 -6.86 -25.65
C ASN A 265 -2.49 -8.03 -26.22
N VAL A 266 -2.80 -9.27 -25.79
CA VAL A 266 -2.27 -10.53 -26.32
C VAL A 266 -3.06 -10.99 -27.53
#